data_12e4d7664ebcb403b101fff13261bd16
#
_entry.id   12e4d7664ebcb403b101fff13261bd16
#
_cell.length_a   1.000
_cell.length_b   1.000
_cell.length_c   1.000
_cell.angle_alpha   90.00
_cell.angle_beta   90.00
_cell.angle_gamma   90.00
#
_symmetry.space_group_name_H-M   'P 1'
#
loop_
_entity.id
_entity.type
_entity.pdbx_description
1 polymer ?
#
loop_
_entity_poly.entity_id
_entity_poly.type
_entity_poly.pdbx_seq_one_letter_code
_entity_poly.pdbx_strand_id
1 'polypeptide(L)'
;MNLKHVLAKIPQVRGWIEATLAQHKARARPVAAYGFPRLPQYFSEETLTSTLVVEMPRVPVPPLVEMGLPEFMEFQKGDYEGITFLNTYFVREDKRLDESLHFHELVHVLQWRYLGPDRFLASYAVAHLLAGGFDKNLLEVMADYLQRQFSANGLAGNVEPLIRLQIDQHIAPVLGRALSMGR
;
A
#
# COMPACT_ATOMS: atom_id res chain seq x y z
N MET A 1 -11.97 -16.00 14.37
CA MET A 1 -12.08 -14.84 13.45
C MET A 1 -12.74 -15.28 12.15
N ASN A 2 -13.67 -14.48 11.61
CA ASN A 2 -14.46 -14.85 10.44
C ASN A 2 -14.11 -13.90 9.27
N LEU A 3 -13.53 -14.46 8.19
CA LEU A 3 -13.18 -13.69 6.98
C LEU A 3 -14.38 -12.89 6.44
N LYS A 4 -15.59 -13.47 6.45
CA LYS A 4 -16.82 -12.75 6.07
C LYS A 4 -17.03 -11.46 6.86
N HIS A 5 -16.82 -11.50 8.18
CA HIS A 5 -16.95 -10.32 9.02
C HIS A 5 -15.95 -9.24 8.61
N VAL A 6 -14.69 -9.60 8.41
CA VAL A 6 -13.65 -8.63 8.01
C VAL A 6 -13.96 -8.05 6.62
N LEU A 7 -14.32 -8.88 5.66
CA LEU A 7 -14.66 -8.42 4.31
C LEU A 7 -15.88 -7.48 4.31
N ALA A 8 -16.87 -7.72 5.17
CA ALA A 8 -18.04 -6.84 5.30
C ALA A 8 -17.68 -5.42 5.83
N LYS A 9 -16.49 -5.25 6.42
CA LYS A 9 -16.01 -3.95 6.91
C LYS A 9 -15.22 -3.14 5.87
N ILE A 10 -14.85 -3.74 4.75
CA ILE A 10 -14.09 -3.06 3.68
C ILE A 10 -14.74 -1.72 3.25
N PRO A 11 -16.06 -1.62 3.04
CA PRO A 11 -16.68 -0.34 2.69
C PRO A 11 -16.50 0.74 3.75
N GLN A 12 -16.51 0.38 5.04
CA GLN A 12 -16.28 1.32 6.14
C GLN A 12 -14.82 1.80 6.17
N VAL A 13 -13.86 0.89 5.97
CA VAL A 13 -12.43 1.23 5.86
C VAL A 13 -12.18 2.14 4.67
N ARG A 14 -12.78 1.83 3.51
CA ARG A 14 -12.71 2.68 2.31
C ARG A 14 -13.24 4.08 2.56
N GLY A 15 -14.42 4.21 3.18
CA GLY A 15 -14.99 5.51 3.50
C GLY A 15 -14.07 6.37 4.38
N TRP A 16 -13.38 5.73 5.35
CA TRP A 16 -12.38 6.41 6.17
C TRP A 16 -11.17 6.86 5.33
N ILE A 17 -10.66 5.99 4.44
CA ILE A 17 -9.56 6.31 3.53
C ILE A 17 -9.93 7.53 2.65
N GLU A 18 -11.09 7.49 2.01
CA GLU A 18 -11.58 8.57 1.14
C GLU A 18 -11.71 9.90 1.90
N ALA A 19 -12.24 9.88 3.12
CA ALA A 19 -12.34 11.05 3.99
C ALA A 19 -10.95 11.60 4.38
N THR A 20 -10.01 10.71 4.72
CA THR A 20 -8.63 11.08 5.05
C THR A 20 -7.93 11.73 3.87
N LEU A 21 -8.06 11.16 2.67
CA LEU A 21 -7.49 11.74 1.45
C LEU A 21 -8.08 13.12 1.14
N ALA A 22 -9.40 13.28 1.27
CA ALA A 22 -10.08 14.56 1.07
C ALA A 22 -9.60 15.63 2.05
N GLN A 23 -9.43 15.26 3.34
CA GLN A 23 -8.93 16.17 4.38
C GLN A 23 -7.52 16.69 4.09
N HIS A 24 -6.66 15.87 3.49
CA HIS A 24 -5.25 16.22 3.25
C HIS A 24 -4.95 16.67 1.82
N LYS A 25 -5.97 16.73 0.94
CA LYS A 25 -5.81 17.05 -0.50
C LYS A 25 -5.02 18.32 -0.76
N ALA A 26 -5.25 19.38 0.02
CA ALA A 26 -4.57 20.68 -0.18
C ALA A 26 -3.06 20.65 0.13
N ARG A 27 -2.60 19.65 0.90
CA ARG A 27 -1.18 19.47 1.27
C ARG A 27 -0.46 18.48 0.35
N ALA A 28 -1.21 17.74 -0.46
CA ALA A 28 -0.67 16.70 -1.30
C ALA A 28 0.11 17.30 -2.49
N ARG A 29 1.28 16.74 -2.78
CA ARG A 29 2.15 17.16 -3.89
C ARG A 29 2.53 15.94 -4.74
N PRO A 30 2.68 16.08 -6.07
CA PRO A 30 3.16 14.99 -6.92
C PRO A 30 4.55 14.50 -6.48
N VAL A 31 4.79 13.19 -6.57
CA VAL A 31 6.12 12.59 -6.32
C VAL A 31 7.19 13.25 -7.18
N ALA A 32 6.87 13.55 -8.44
CA ALA A 32 7.78 14.24 -9.37
C ALA A 32 8.32 15.57 -8.82
N ALA A 33 7.56 16.25 -7.94
CA ALA A 33 7.99 17.52 -7.35
C ALA A 33 9.14 17.39 -6.32
N TYR A 34 9.46 16.18 -5.88
CA TYR A 34 10.60 15.92 -4.97
C TYR A 34 11.93 15.87 -5.70
N GLY A 35 11.95 15.66 -7.02
CA GLY A 35 13.17 15.63 -7.83
C GLY A 35 14.11 14.47 -7.50
N PHE A 36 13.60 13.34 -7.07
CA PHE A 36 14.39 12.15 -6.78
C PHE A 36 15.14 11.67 -8.03
N PRO A 37 16.49 11.48 -7.95
CA PRO A 37 17.30 11.22 -9.15
C PRO A 37 17.14 9.81 -9.70
N ARG A 38 16.71 8.84 -8.89
CA ARG A 38 16.65 7.43 -9.29
C ARG A 38 15.26 6.95 -9.66
N LEU A 39 14.20 7.45 -9.02
CA LEU A 39 12.82 7.00 -9.26
C LEU A 39 12.40 7.04 -10.75
N PRO A 40 12.79 8.06 -11.56
CA PRO A 40 12.46 8.08 -12.99
C PRO A 40 13.04 6.94 -13.83
N GLN A 41 14.02 6.19 -13.29
CA GLN A 41 14.57 5.00 -13.95
C GLN A 41 13.65 3.78 -13.79
N TYR A 42 12.79 3.79 -12.78
CA TYR A 42 12.00 2.62 -12.35
C TYR A 42 10.49 2.80 -12.50
N PHE A 43 10.01 4.04 -12.56
CA PHE A 43 8.60 4.36 -12.72
C PHE A 43 8.37 5.31 -13.90
N SER A 44 7.24 5.18 -14.55
CA SER A 44 6.83 6.08 -15.64
C SER A 44 6.59 7.51 -15.14
N GLU A 45 6.75 8.48 -16.02
CA GLU A 45 6.42 9.88 -15.75
C GLU A 45 4.95 10.03 -15.31
N GLU A 46 4.03 9.28 -15.94
CA GLU A 46 2.62 9.23 -15.53
C GLU A 46 2.47 8.81 -14.07
N THR A 47 3.14 7.74 -13.65
CA THR A 47 3.08 7.28 -12.25
C THR A 47 3.63 8.33 -11.29
N LEU A 48 4.76 8.94 -11.59
CA LEU A 48 5.38 9.95 -10.72
C LEU A 48 4.59 11.26 -10.64
N THR A 49 3.90 11.66 -11.72
CA THR A 49 3.10 12.89 -11.75
C THR A 49 1.70 12.72 -11.19
N SER A 50 1.09 11.53 -11.36
CA SER A 50 -0.26 11.24 -10.86
C SER A 50 -0.29 10.76 -9.42
N THR A 51 0.83 10.28 -8.86
CA THR A 51 0.92 9.85 -7.46
C THR A 51 1.22 11.05 -6.56
N LEU A 52 0.47 11.13 -5.46
CA LEU A 52 0.55 12.23 -4.51
C LEU A 52 1.22 11.80 -3.20
N VAL A 53 1.94 12.73 -2.58
CA VAL A 53 2.61 12.57 -1.29
C VAL A 53 2.10 13.61 -0.32
N VAL A 54 1.83 13.19 0.92
CA VAL A 54 1.50 14.07 2.05
C VAL A 54 2.51 13.84 3.17
N GLU A 55 3.23 14.89 3.56
CA GLU A 55 4.15 14.85 4.70
C GLU A 55 3.40 15.09 6.01
N MET A 56 3.66 14.24 7.02
CA MET A 56 2.97 14.27 8.32
C MET A 56 3.96 13.98 9.46
N PRO A 57 3.77 14.57 10.65
CA PRO A 57 4.55 14.17 11.84
C PRO A 57 4.33 12.70 12.19
N ARG A 58 3.12 12.19 11.96
CA ARG A 58 2.72 10.79 12.08
C ARG A 58 1.74 10.43 10.97
N VAL A 59 1.97 9.32 10.28
CA VAL A 59 1.09 8.89 9.21
C VAL A 59 -0.28 8.43 9.76
N PRO A 60 -1.38 8.68 9.03
CA PRO A 60 -2.72 8.30 9.47
C PRO A 60 -2.93 6.79 9.34
N VAL A 61 -3.40 6.15 10.40
CA VAL A 61 -3.74 4.72 10.40
C VAL A 61 -5.24 4.57 10.65
N PRO A 62 -5.97 3.74 9.90
CA PRO A 62 -7.39 3.57 10.10
C PRO A 62 -7.69 3.00 11.50
N PRO A 63 -8.73 3.52 12.18
CA PRO A 63 -9.12 3.06 13.53
C PRO A 63 -9.90 1.74 13.44
N LEU A 64 -9.20 0.66 13.09
CA LEU A 64 -9.80 -0.64 12.77
C LEU A 64 -10.50 -1.27 13.97
N VAL A 65 -9.97 -1.09 15.18
CA VAL A 65 -10.57 -1.61 16.43
C VAL A 65 -11.95 -0.97 16.65
N GLU A 66 -12.05 0.34 16.48
CA GLU A 66 -13.30 1.10 16.61
C GLU A 66 -14.29 0.79 15.47
N MET A 67 -13.77 0.31 14.34
CA MET A 67 -14.60 -0.20 13.23
C MET A 67 -15.10 -1.64 13.46
N GLY A 68 -14.77 -2.25 14.59
CA GLY A 68 -15.15 -3.61 14.94
C GLY A 68 -14.22 -4.69 14.40
N LEU A 69 -12.95 -4.34 14.20
CA LEU A 69 -11.87 -5.23 13.75
C LEU A 69 -10.73 -5.27 14.79
N PRO A 70 -11.01 -5.77 16.03
CA PRO A 70 -10.01 -5.76 17.12
C PRO A 70 -8.78 -6.61 16.83
N GLU A 71 -8.87 -7.57 15.95
CA GLU A 71 -7.77 -8.41 15.49
C GLU A 71 -6.66 -7.61 14.77
N PHE A 72 -6.94 -6.41 14.28
CA PHE A 72 -5.99 -5.52 13.63
C PHE A 72 -5.38 -4.49 14.58
N MET A 73 -5.48 -4.71 15.90
CA MET A 73 -4.95 -3.79 16.92
C MET A 73 -3.45 -3.52 16.75
N GLU A 74 -2.66 -4.54 16.46
CA GLU A 74 -1.21 -4.37 16.27
C GLU A 74 -0.91 -3.48 15.04
N PHE A 75 -1.65 -3.66 13.95
CA PHE A 75 -1.56 -2.77 12.80
C PHE A 75 -1.96 -1.34 13.18
N GLN A 76 -3.08 -1.15 13.87
CA GLN A 76 -3.56 0.19 14.25
C GLN A 76 -2.58 0.93 15.17
N LYS A 77 -1.83 0.22 16.01
CA LYS A 77 -0.83 0.78 16.94
C LYS A 77 0.55 0.97 16.32
N GLY A 78 0.76 0.45 15.11
CA GLY A 78 2.04 0.52 14.42
C GLY A 78 2.53 1.96 14.25
N ASP A 79 3.84 2.14 14.30
CA ASP A 79 4.52 3.41 14.00
C ASP A 79 5.17 3.27 12.62
N TYR A 80 4.43 3.68 11.59
CA TYR A 80 4.84 3.53 10.21
C TYR A 80 5.59 4.77 9.72
N GLU A 81 6.61 4.56 8.89
CA GLU A 81 7.34 5.64 8.21
C GLU A 81 6.58 6.15 6.98
N GLY A 82 5.82 5.26 6.32
CA GLY A 82 4.93 5.54 5.21
C GLY A 82 3.66 4.69 5.25
N ILE A 83 2.62 5.11 4.56
CA ILE A 83 1.39 4.35 4.34
C ILE A 83 0.69 4.82 3.08
N THR A 84 0.30 3.90 2.22
CA THR A 84 -0.33 4.20 0.93
C THR A 84 -1.83 3.94 0.94
N PHE A 85 -2.59 4.91 0.45
CA PHE A 85 -4.02 4.81 0.16
C PHE A 85 -4.31 5.24 -1.28
N LEU A 86 -4.72 4.30 -2.11
CA LEU A 86 -5.04 4.52 -3.53
C LEU A 86 -3.82 5.06 -4.32
N ASN A 87 -3.90 6.30 -4.82
CA ASN A 87 -2.84 7.00 -5.53
C ASN A 87 -2.08 8.02 -4.67
N THR A 88 -2.28 7.98 -3.37
CA THR A 88 -1.66 8.93 -2.43
C THR A 88 -1.02 8.16 -1.29
N TYR A 89 0.19 8.53 -0.93
CA TYR A 89 0.81 8.01 0.28
C TYR A 89 1.22 9.13 1.24
N PHE A 90 1.20 8.78 2.50
CA PHE A 90 1.64 9.62 3.59
C PHE A 90 3.03 9.19 4.01
N VAL A 91 3.92 10.15 4.22
CA VAL A 91 5.27 9.88 4.75
C VAL A 91 5.49 10.69 6.01
N ARG A 92 6.24 10.11 6.95
CA ARG A 92 6.67 10.83 8.13
C ARG A 92 7.68 11.92 7.73
N GLU A 93 7.56 13.12 8.31
CA GLU A 93 8.33 14.31 7.92
C GLU A 93 9.86 14.09 7.98
N ASP A 94 10.35 13.32 8.95
CA ASP A 94 11.77 12.97 9.07
C ASP A 94 12.27 12.01 7.98
N LYS A 95 11.34 11.37 7.24
CA LYS A 95 11.59 10.42 6.14
C LYS A 95 11.26 10.99 4.76
N ARG A 96 10.84 12.25 4.68
CA ARG A 96 10.36 12.88 3.43
C ARG A 96 11.36 12.86 2.26
N LEU A 97 12.65 12.69 2.54
CA LEU A 97 13.71 12.60 1.52
C LEU A 97 14.32 11.20 1.38
N ASP A 98 13.75 10.20 2.03
CA ASP A 98 14.17 8.80 1.87
C ASP A 98 13.64 8.22 0.56
N GLU A 99 14.43 8.33 -0.51
CA GLU A 99 14.05 7.86 -1.85
C GLU A 99 13.69 6.36 -1.87
N SER A 100 14.28 5.56 -1.00
CA SER A 100 14.00 4.12 -0.86
C SER A 100 12.61 3.87 -0.28
N LEU A 101 12.18 4.68 0.70
CA LEU A 101 10.82 4.65 1.23
C LEU A 101 9.81 5.08 0.15
N HIS A 102 10.09 6.15 -0.59
CA HIS A 102 9.22 6.58 -1.69
C HIS A 102 9.11 5.49 -2.78
N PHE A 103 10.18 4.77 -3.06
CA PHE A 103 10.13 3.62 -3.96
C PHE A 103 9.15 2.55 -3.45
N HIS A 104 9.23 2.19 -2.16
CA HIS A 104 8.33 1.21 -1.51
C HIS A 104 6.86 1.64 -1.63
N GLU A 105 6.54 2.88 -1.28
CA GLU A 105 5.18 3.40 -1.34
C GLU A 105 4.64 3.46 -2.79
N LEU A 106 5.49 3.76 -3.78
CA LEU A 106 5.12 3.69 -5.20
C LEU A 106 4.76 2.28 -5.65
N VAL A 107 5.43 1.25 -5.12
CA VAL A 107 5.03 -0.15 -5.38
C VAL A 107 3.61 -0.39 -4.86
N HIS A 108 3.28 0.08 -3.65
CA HIS A 108 1.91 -0.02 -3.12
C HIS A 108 0.89 0.75 -3.95
N VAL A 109 1.21 1.94 -4.46
CA VAL A 109 0.33 2.68 -5.38
C VAL A 109 -0.03 1.85 -6.62
N LEU A 110 0.95 1.17 -7.22
CA LEU A 110 0.70 0.29 -8.36
C LEU A 110 -0.13 -0.93 -7.97
N GLN A 111 0.09 -1.50 -6.80
CA GLN A 111 -0.71 -2.60 -6.29
C GLN A 111 -2.18 -2.19 -6.08
N TRP A 112 -2.44 -0.99 -5.50
CA TRP A 112 -3.77 -0.41 -5.41
C TRP A 112 -4.42 -0.23 -6.78
N ARG A 113 -3.65 0.28 -7.74
CA ARG A 113 -4.13 0.54 -9.11
C ARG A 113 -4.52 -0.76 -9.83
N TYR A 114 -3.72 -1.81 -9.70
CA TYR A 114 -3.94 -3.08 -10.41
C TYR A 114 -5.00 -3.97 -9.75
N LEU A 115 -5.08 -4.00 -8.44
CA LEU A 115 -6.07 -4.81 -7.71
C LEU A 115 -7.42 -4.10 -7.56
N GLY A 116 -7.42 -2.79 -7.50
CA GLY A 116 -8.55 -2.00 -7.03
C GLY A 116 -8.72 -2.04 -5.51
N PRO A 117 -9.49 -1.09 -4.95
CA PRO A 117 -9.57 -0.88 -3.50
C PRO A 117 -10.00 -2.11 -2.71
N ASP A 118 -11.06 -2.77 -3.14
CA ASP A 118 -11.65 -3.87 -2.37
C ASP A 118 -10.73 -5.10 -2.32
N ARG A 119 -10.05 -5.42 -3.43
CA ARG A 119 -9.12 -6.55 -3.48
C ARG A 119 -7.82 -6.25 -2.74
N PHE A 120 -7.33 -5.01 -2.83
CA PHE A 120 -6.15 -4.59 -2.07
C PHE A 120 -6.41 -4.74 -0.56
N LEU A 121 -7.49 -4.17 -0.05
CA LEU A 121 -7.87 -4.29 1.37
C LEU A 121 -8.14 -5.74 1.79
N ALA A 122 -8.81 -6.52 0.93
CA ALA A 122 -9.04 -7.93 1.19
C ALA A 122 -7.74 -8.74 1.30
N SER A 123 -6.66 -8.34 0.60
CA SER A 123 -5.37 -9.04 0.69
C SER A 123 -4.80 -9.00 2.10
N TYR A 124 -4.93 -7.88 2.79
CA TYR A 124 -4.49 -7.75 4.19
C TYR A 124 -5.34 -8.60 5.13
N ALA A 125 -6.67 -8.63 4.92
CA ALA A 125 -7.55 -9.51 5.67
C ALA A 125 -7.18 -10.99 5.50
N VAL A 126 -6.93 -11.40 4.26
CA VAL A 126 -6.52 -12.79 3.94
C VAL A 126 -5.16 -13.11 4.54
N ALA A 127 -4.17 -12.21 4.42
CA ALA A 127 -2.83 -12.43 4.98
C ALA A 127 -2.87 -12.57 6.50
N HIS A 128 -3.58 -11.68 7.18
CA HIS A 128 -3.72 -11.74 8.64
C HIS A 128 -4.39 -13.04 9.10
N LEU A 129 -5.44 -13.47 8.40
CA LEU A 129 -6.23 -14.65 8.77
C LEU A 129 -5.55 -15.99 8.45
N LEU A 130 -4.91 -16.08 7.28
CA LEU A 130 -4.40 -17.36 6.75
C LEU A 130 -2.89 -17.52 6.94
N ALA A 131 -2.13 -16.43 6.97
CA ALA A 131 -0.68 -16.47 7.10
C ALA A 131 -0.17 -16.07 8.50
N GLY A 132 -1.03 -15.52 9.35
CA GLY A 132 -0.71 -15.20 10.74
C GLY A 132 0.11 -13.93 10.94
N GLY A 133 -0.01 -12.95 10.04
CA GLY A 133 0.62 -11.64 10.21
C GLY A 133 0.65 -10.78 8.95
N PHE A 134 0.80 -9.47 9.12
CA PHE A 134 0.89 -8.52 8.01
C PHE A 134 2.19 -8.65 7.23
N ASP A 135 3.29 -8.97 7.91
CA ASP A 135 4.61 -9.22 7.35
C ASP A 135 4.63 -10.37 6.32
N LYS A 136 3.60 -11.22 6.36
CA LYS A 136 3.40 -12.32 5.41
C LYS A 136 2.43 -11.97 4.28
N ASN A 137 1.94 -10.74 4.23
CA ASN A 137 1.16 -10.27 3.08
C ASN A 137 2.06 -10.23 1.84
N LEU A 138 1.64 -10.93 0.79
CA LEU A 138 2.40 -10.99 -0.46
C LEU A 138 2.64 -9.61 -1.10
N LEU A 139 1.79 -8.62 -0.81
CA LEU A 139 1.97 -7.24 -1.27
C LEU A 139 3.15 -6.58 -0.56
N GLU A 140 3.25 -6.74 0.78
CA GLU A 140 4.39 -6.25 1.57
C GLU A 140 5.67 -6.97 1.19
N VAL A 141 5.64 -8.30 1.11
CA VAL A 141 6.81 -9.11 0.70
C VAL A 141 7.36 -8.66 -0.65
N MET A 142 6.47 -8.33 -1.61
CA MET A 142 6.87 -7.80 -2.91
C MET A 142 7.49 -6.41 -2.78
N ALA A 143 6.85 -5.49 -2.06
CA ALA A 143 7.33 -4.11 -1.89
C ALA A 143 8.70 -4.09 -1.19
N ASP A 144 8.85 -4.85 -0.12
CA ASP A 144 10.12 -5.02 0.61
C ASP A 144 11.23 -5.62 -0.25
N TYR A 145 10.91 -6.65 -1.04
CA TYR A 145 11.88 -7.25 -1.94
C TYR A 145 12.37 -6.24 -2.97
N LEU A 146 11.46 -5.55 -3.65
CA LEU A 146 11.80 -4.56 -4.67
C LEU A 146 12.55 -3.37 -4.06
N GLN A 147 12.18 -2.91 -2.87
CA GLN A 147 12.89 -1.85 -2.14
C GLN A 147 14.33 -2.26 -1.82
N ARG A 148 14.56 -3.49 -1.36
CA ARG A 148 15.92 -4.02 -1.13
C ARG A 148 16.73 -4.07 -2.43
N GLN A 149 16.12 -4.51 -3.54
CA GLN A 149 16.77 -4.51 -4.85
C GLN A 149 17.08 -3.08 -5.32
N PHE A 150 16.15 -2.13 -5.13
CA PHE A 150 16.39 -0.71 -5.39
C PHE A 150 17.61 -0.20 -4.60
N SER A 151 17.64 -0.44 -3.29
CA SER A 151 18.73 0.01 -2.42
C SER A 151 20.08 -0.60 -2.79
N ALA A 152 20.09 -1.83 -3.29
CA ALA A 152 21.29 -2.55 -3.75
C ALA A 152 21.68 -2.24 -5.20
N ASN A 153 20.96 -1.37 -5.92
CA ASN A 153 21.10 -1.13 -7.37
C ASN A 153 20.94 -2.41 -8.23
N GLY A 154 20.14 -3.36 -7.76
CA GLY A 154 19.92 -4.65 -8.40
C GLY A 154 18.76 -4.68 -9.42
N LEU A 155 18.06 -3.56 -9.64
CA LEU A 155 16.94 -3.47 -10.58
C LEU A 155 17.41 -2.98 -11.96
N ALA A 156 16.85 -3.59 -13.00
CA ALA A 156 17.16 -3.24 -14.40
C ALA A 156 16.00 -2.47 -15.05
N GLY A 157 15.84 -1.16 -14.71
CA GLY A 157 14.88 -0.28 -15.36
C GLY A 157 13.46 -0.39 -14.82
N ASN A 158 12.45 -0.04 -15.63
CA ASN A 158 11.06 0.13 -15.20
C ASN A 158 10.48 -1.16 -14.56
N VAL A 159 9.99 -1.03 -13.33
CA VAL A 159 9.46 -2.15 -12.52
C VAL A 159 7.94 -2.33 -12.65
N GLU A 160 7.22 -1.40 -13.26
CA GLU A 160 5.75 -1.45 -13.34
C GLU A 160 5.23 -2.72 -14.04
N PRO A 161 5.80 -3.17 -15.18
CA PRO A 161 5.40 -4.42 -15.82
C PRO A 161 5.66 -5.64 -14.94
N LEU A 162 6.78 -5.63 -14.18
CA LEU A 162 7.10 -6.72 -13.25
C LEU A 162 6.09 -6.79 -12.11
N ILE A 163 5.75 -5.66 -11.50
CA ILE A 163 4.75 -5.59 -10.41
C ILE A 163 3.41 -6.14 -10.90
N ARG A 164 2.96 -5.70 -12.08
CA ARG A 164 1.72 -6.20 -12.68
C ARG A 164 1.75 -7.70 -12.89
N LEU A 165 2.82 -8.22 -13.49
CA LEU A 165 2.99 -9.65 -13.75
C LEU A 165 2.94 -10.47 -12.44
N GLN A 166 3.62 -10.02 -11.40
CA GLN A 166 3.63 -10.68 -10.09
C GLN A 166 2.24 -10.69 -9.45
N ILE A 167 1.49 -9.60 -9.56
CA ILE A 167 0.10 -9.54 -9.08
C ILE A 167 -0.77 -10.54 -9.82
N ASP A 168 -0.72 -10.54 -11.15
CA ASP A 168 -1.56 -11.40 -11.97
C ASP A 168 -1.25 -12.90 -11.77
N GLN A 169 0.02 -13.26 -11.60
CA GLN A 169 0.45 -14.65 -11.49
C GLN A 169 0.37 -15.22 -10.07
N HIS A 170 0.65 -14.42 -9.04
CA HIS A 170 0.86 -14.93 -7.69
C HIS A 170 -0.16 -14.41 -6.67
N ILE A 171 -0.63 -13.17 -6.79
CA ILE A 171 -1.49 -12.55 -5.78
C ILE A 171 -2.97 -12.72 -6.13
N ALA A 172 -3.39 -12.32 -7.32
CA ALA A 172 -4.78 -12.37 -7.74
C ALA A 172 -5.41 -13.78 -7.68
N PRO A 173 -4.70 -14.88 -8.07
CA PRO A 173 -5.23 -16.24 -7.95
C PRO A 173 -5.40 -16.68 -6.49
N VAL A 174 -4.47 -16.33 -5.60
CA VAL A 174 -4.55 -16.68 -4.16
C VAL A 174 -5.73 -15.94 -3.53
N LEU A 175 -5.83 -14.64 -3.79
CA LEU A 175 -6.91 -13.81 -3.30
C LEU A 175 -8.27 -14.27 -3.82
N GLY A 176 -8.36 -14.62 -5.11
CA GLY A 176 -9.60 -15.14 -5.72
C GLY A 176 -10.09 -16.42 -5.04
N ARG A 177 -9.20 -17.38 -4.76
CA ARG A 177 -9.53 -18.61 -4.00
C ARG A 177 -10.00 -18.30 -2.60
N ALA A 178 -9.28 -17.46 -1.85
CA ALA A 178 -9.65 -17.10 -0.49
C ALA A 178 -11.02 -16.40 -0.40
N LEU A 179 -11.32 -15.50 -1.34
CA LEU A 179 -12.61 -14.80 -1.41
C LEU A 179 -13.77 -15.74 -1.80
N SER A 180 -13.52 -16.77 -2.62
CA SER A 180 -14.55 -17.76 -2.96
C SER A 180 -14.89 -18.68 -1.78
N MET A 181 -13.94 -18.99 -0.91
CA MET A 181 -14.16 -19.77 0.33
C MET A 181 -14.89 -18.98 1.41
N GLY A 182 -14.86 -17.66 1.35
CA GLY A 182 -15.55 -16.76 2.29
C GLY A 182 -17.00 -16.45 1.93
N ARG A 183 -17.50 -16.91 0.78
CA ARG A 183 -18.91 -16.76 0.38
C ARG A 183 -19.74 -17.92 0.89
#